data_cd42e020e83defc01a46c6d4d7137074
#
_entry.id   cd42e020e83defc01a46c6d4d7137074
#
_cell.length_a   1.000
_cell.length_b   1.000
_cell.length_c   1.000
_cell.angle_alpha   90.00
_cell.angle_beta   90.00
_cell.angle_gamma   90.00
#
_symmetry.space_group_name_H-M   'P 1'
#
loop_
_entity.id
_entity.type
_entity.pdbx_description
1 polymer ?
#
loop_
_entity_poly.entity_id
_entity_poly.type
_entity_poly.pdbx_seq_one_letter_code
_entity_poly.pdbx_strand_id
1 'polypeptide(L)'
;FANQGIGQIFGGEFLLRKALTKKFFGWVSYTLMRSLVQEKPGEAYKPFAFDQPHILTVIAVYKLPRGWQVGGRFRLVSGNPTTLYKDGVFNNEDGGYLNARGTQGRLPAFHQLDLRVDKTFTYKRMLVNVYLDVINVYNHQNPEAIVYSYNLQQNTVQAGLPIIPSLGTRLEF
;
A
#
# COMPACT_ATOMS: atom_id res chain seq x y z
N PHE A 1 21.97 -1.99 28.31
CA PHE A 1 21.18 -2.33 27.09
C PHE A 1 22.01 -3.28 26.24
N ALA A 2 21.50 -4.52 25.99
CA ALA A 2 22.13 -5.47 25.09
C ALA A 2 21.17 -5.66 23.89
N ASN A 3 21.66 -5.48 22.67
CA ASN A 3 20.91 -5.79 21.46
C ASN A 3 21.10 -7.27 21.14
N GLN A 4 20.12 -8.08 21.53
CA GLN A 4 20.15 -9.55 21.36
C GLN A 4 19.06 -10.04 20.38
N GLY A 5 18.32 -9.12 19.75
CA GLY A 5 17.27 -9.46 18.80
C GLY A 5 17.81 -10.05 17.50
N ILE A 6 17.13 -11.03 16.96
CA ILE A 6 17.43 -11.68 15.67
C ILE A 6 16.23 -11.47 14.72
N GLY A 7 16.51 -10.98 13.51
CA GLY A 7 15.53 -10.87 12.43
C GLY A 7 15.79 -11.91 11.33
N GLN A 8 14.72 -12.44 10.75
CA GLN A 8 14.78 -13.35 9.61
C GLN A 8 13.80 -12.87 8.55
N ILE A 9 14.29 -12.76 7.30
CA ILE A 9 13.45 -12.42 6.13
C ILE A 9 13.71 -13.47 5.07
N PHE A 10 12.65 -14.07 4.54
CA PHE A 10 12.72 -15.01 3.44
C PHE A 10 11.50 -14.90 2.55
N GLY A 11 11.66 -15.23 1.27
CA GLY A 11 10.55 -15.10 0.31
C GLY A 11 10.98 -15.41 -1.10
N GLY A 12 10.04 -15.19 -2.04
CA GLY A 12 10.24 -15.32 -3.47
C GLY A 12 9.58 -14.18 -4.21
N GLU A 13 10.20 -13.78 -5.33
CA GLU A 13 9.69 -12.72 -6.19
C GLU A 13 9.43 -13.25 -7.59
N PHE A 14 8.33 -12.84 -8.17
CA PHE A 14 7.96 -13.15 -9.55
C PHE A 14 7.74 -11.85 -10.32
N LEU A 15 8.39 -11.72 -11.47
CA LEU A 15 8.23 -10.59 -12.38
C LEU A 15 7.91 -11.07 -13.79
N LEU A 16 6.73 -10.72 -14.29
CA LEU A 16 6.37 -10.90 -15.69
C LEU A 16 6.29 -9.54 -16.36
N ARG A 17 7.12 -9.29 -17.37
CA ARG A 17 7.16 -8.02 -18.10
C ARG A 17 6.92 -8.24 -19.58
N LYS A 18 5.98 -7.49 -20.14
CA LYS A 18 5.81 -7.30 -21.57
C LYS A 18 6.48 -5.99 -21.97
N ALA A 19 7.58 -6.06 -22.71
CA ALA A 19 8.25 -4.87 -23.23
C ALA A 19 7.31 -4.09 -24.15
N LEU A 20 7.58 -2.79 -24.33
CA LEU A 20 6.78 -1.92 -25.16
C LEU A 20 6.70 -2.46 -26.60
N THR A 21 5.49 -2.82 -26.99
CA THR A 21 5.14 -3.12 -28.38
C THR A 21 4.58 -1.86 -29.07
N LYS A 22 4.08 -1.99 -30.29
CA LYS A 22 3.43 -0.85 -30.97
C LYS A 22 2.29 -0.23 -30.17
N LYS A 23 1.58 -1.02 -29.35
CA LYS A 23 0.38 -0.55 -28.64
C LYS A 23 0.35 -0.83 -27.16
N PHE A 24 1.09 -1.81 -26.67
CA PHE A 24 0.96 -2.29 -25.28
C PHE A 24 2.30 -2.36 -24.58
N PHE A 25 2.30 -1.95 -23.33
CA PHE A 25 3.34 -2.15 -22.34
C PHE A 25 2.69 -2.56 -21.02
N GLY A 26 3.32 -3.47 -20.29
CA GLY A 26 2.82 -3.85 -18.97
C GLY A 26 3.75 -4.79 -18.23
N TRP A 27 3.53 -4.88 -16.93
CA TRP A 27 4.21 -5.85 -16.10
C TRP A 27 3.38 -6.19 -14.86
N VAL A 28 3.62 -7.38 -14.33
CA VAL A 28 3.08 -7.89 -13.08
C VAL A 28 4.25 -8.26 -12.21
N SER A 29 4.28 -7.75 -11.00
CA SER A 29 5.23 -8.13 -9.97
C SER A 29 4.46 -8.70 -8.78
N TYR A 30 4.90 -9.83 -8.29
CA TYR A 30 4.35 -10.46 -7.11
C TYR A 30 5.47 -10.92 -6.19
N THR A 31 5.41 -10.49 -4.94
CA THR A 31 6.33 -10.88 -3.88
C THR A 31 5.56 -11.65 -2.82
N LEU A 32 6.05 -12.84 -2.49
CA LEU A 32 5.63 -13.62 -1.32
C LEU A 32 6.79 -13.62 -0.35
N MET A 33 6.60 -13.03 0.84
CA MET A 33 7.67 -12.90 1.83
C MET A 33 7.16 -13.07 3.26
N ARG A 34 8.09 -13.44 4.15
CA ARG A 34 7.87 -13.41 5.59
C ARG A 34 9.03 -12.68 6.26
N SER A 35 8.68 -11.79 7.18
CA SER A 35 9.65 -11.08 8.01
C SER A 35 9.31 -11.36 9.48
N LEU A 36 10.23 -11.99 10.17
CA LEU A 36 10.07 -12.45 11.54
C LEU A 36 11.13 -11.84 12.44
N VAL A 37 10.80 -11.62 13.69
CA VAL A 37 11.72 -11.13 14.72
C VAL A 37 11.61 -11.97 15.99
N GLN A 38 12.74 -12.27 16.58
CA GLN A 38 12.89 -12.80 17.92
C GLN A 38 13.55 -11.71 18.78
N GLU A 39 12.86 -11.17 19.76
CA GLU A 39 13.36 -10.02 20.55
C GLU A 39 14.44 -10.42 21.53
N LYS A 40 14.34 -11.62 22.11
CA LYS A 40 15.33 -12.18 23.03
C LYS A 40 15.64 -13.62 22.67
N PRO A 41 16.86 -14.08 22.91
CA PRO A 41 17.22 -15.49 22.71
C PRO A 41 16.26 -16.43 23.45
N GLY A 42 15.73 -17.44 22.72
CA GLY A 42 14.80 -18.42 23.28
C GLY A 42 13.32 -18.04 23.23
N GLU A 43 12.97 -16.81 22.86
CA GLU A 43 11.57 -16.43 22.59
C GLU A 43 11.08 -16.96 21.24
N ALA A 44 9.78 -17.10 21.09
CA ALA A 44 9.19 -17.48 19.80
C ALA A 44 9.34 -16.34 18.78
N TYR A 45 9.59 -16.70 17.53
CA TYR A 45 9.55 -15.74 16.42
C TYR A 45 8.14 -15.19 16.24
N LYS A 46 8.02 -13.88 16.08
CA LYS A 46 6.79 -13.16 15.79
C LYS A 46 6.91 -12.33 14.51
N PRO A 47 5.79 -12.02 13.82
CA PRO A 47 5.85 -11.14 12.66
C PRO A 47 6.49 -9.80 13.01
N PHE A 48 7.44 -9.37 12.18
CA PHE A 48 8.01 -8.03 12.26
C PHE A 48 6.95 -6.97 11.89
N ALA A 49 7.07 -5.75 12.40
CA ALA A 49 6.08 -4.69 12.22
C ALA A 49 5.72 -4.39 10.74
N PHE A 50 6.62 -4.71 9.81
CA PHE A 50 6.43 -4.54 8.37
C PHE A 50 6.34 -5.88 7.62
N ASP A 51 5.95 -6.98 8.31
CA ASP A 51 5.71 -8.26 7.66
C ASP A 51 4.48 -8.18 6.75
N GLN A 52 4.70 -8.09 5.45
CA GLN A 52 3.68 -8.02 4.41
C GLN A 52 3.79 -9.26 3.50
N PRO A 53 3.11 -10.38 3.82
CA PRO A 53 3.28 -11.64 3.11
C PRO A 53 3.03 -11.56 1.61
N HIS A 54 2.10 -10.74 1.16
CA HIS A 54 1.73 -10.64 -0.25
C HIS A 54 1.83 -9.19 -0.72
N ILE A 55 2.62 -8.97 -1.77
CA ILE A 55 2.71 -7.68 -2.46
C ILE A 55 2.52 -7.95 -3.96
N LEU A 56 1.42 -7.47 -4.52
CA LEU A 56 1.11 -7.53 -5.94
C LEU A 56 1.08 -6.14 -6.53
N THR A 57 1.76 -5.96 -7.66
CA THR A 57 1.64 -4.75 -8.48
C THR A 57 1.42 -5.13 -9.94
N VAL A 58 0.41 -4.56 -10.55
CA VAL A 58 0.10 -4.73 -11.97
C VAL A 58 0.10 -3.36 -12.62
N ILE A 59 0.87 -3.20 -13.69
CA ILE A 59 0.86 -1.99 -14.51
C ILE A 59 0.56 -2.39 -15.95
N ALA A 60 -0.35 -1.68 -16.57
CA ALA A 60 -0.69 -1.85 -17.97
C ALA A 60 -0.91 -0.49 -18.62
N VAL A 61 -0.34 -0.31 -19.82
CA VAL A 61 -0.49 0.89 -20.65
C VAL A 61 -0.84 0.47 -22.06
N TYR A 62 -1.88 1.06 -22.62
CA TYR A 62 -2.32 0.80 -23.97
C TYR A 62 -2.40 2.08 -24.79
N LYS A 63 -1.74 2.09 -25.94
CA LYS A 63 -1.77 3.19 -26.93
C LYS A 63 -2.93 2.99 -27.88
N LEU A 64 -3.83 3.94 -27.88
CA LEU A 64 -4.99 4.01 -28.76
C LEU A 64 -4.67 4.86 -30.00
N PRO A 65 -5.49 4.77 -31.07
CA PRO A 65 -5.33 5.64 -32.24
C PRO A 65 -5.45 7.13 -31.89
N ARG A 66 -4.95 7.96 -32.79
CA ARG A 66 -5.09 9.43 -32.72
C ARG A 66 -4.44 10.07 -31.48
N GLY A 67 -3.34 9.48 -30.95
CA GLY A 67 -2.58 10.05 -29.85
C GLY A 67 -3.22 9.89 -28.47
N TRP A 68 -4.19 9.00 -28.28
CA TRP A 68 -4.69 8.59 -26.99
C TRP A 68 -3.86 7.49 -26.35
N GLN A 69 -3.73 7.54 -25.04
CA GLN A 69 -3.11 6.48 -24.24
C GLN A 69 -3.90 6.31 -22.95
N VAL A 70 -4.11 5.08 -22.55
CA VAL A 70 -4.73 4.74 -21.25
C VAL A 70 -3.76 3.87 -20.49
N GLY A 71 -3.55 4.18 -19.22
CA GLY A 71 -2.72 3.42 -18.30
C GLY A 71 -3.44 3.12 -17.02
N GLY A 72 -3.07 2.02 -16.38
CA GLY A 72 -3.57 1.66 -15.07
C GLY A 72 -2.49 1.03 -14.22
N ARG A 73 -2.57 1.26 -12.91
CA ARG A 73 -1.74 0.63 -11.89
C ARG A 73 -2.65 0.08 -10.79
N PHE A 74 -2.61 -1.22 -10.59
CA PHE A 74 -3.25 -1.87 -9.47
C PHE A 74 -2.18 -2.32 -8.46
N ARG A 75 -2.42 -2.05 -7.18
CA ARG A 75 -1.61 -2.55 -6.07
C ARG A 75 -2.49 -3.27 -5.07
N LEU A 76 -1.97 -4.40 -4.56
CA LEU A 76 -2.54 -5.11 -3.41
C LEU A 76 -1.39 -5.50 -2.49
N VAL A 77 -1.52 -5.15 -1.20
CA VAL A 77 -0.49 -5.42 -0.19
C VAL A 77 -1.17 -5.95 1.06
N SER A 78 -0.63 -7.02 1.63
CA SER A 78 -1.10 -7.52 2.93
C SER A 78 -0.98 -6.44 4.00
N GLY A 79 -1.97 -6.35 4.87
CA GLY A 79 -1.92 -5.41 5.99
C GLY A 79 -0.75 -5.68 6.94
N ASN A 80 -0.20 -4.62 7.50
CA ASN A 80 0.85 -4.72 8.51
C ASN A 80 0.35 -5.42 9.78
N PRO A 81 1.21 -6.17 10.46
CA PRO A 81 0.92 -6.66 11.80
C PRO A 81 0.58 -5.49 12.73
N THR A 82 -0.39 -5.69 13.58
CA THR A 82 -0.81 -4.71 14.59
C THR A 82 -1.27 -5.43 15.85
N THR A 83 -1.30 -4.72 16.95
CA THR A 83 -1.89 -5.23 18.19
C THR A 83 -3.31 -4.72 18.29
N LEU A 84 -4.26 -5.64 18.41
CA LEU A 84 -5.68 -5.35 18.61
C LEU A 84 -5.97 -5.36 20.10
N TYR A 85 -6.44 -4.24 20.63
CA TYR A 85 -6.88 -4.11 22.02
C TYR A 85 -8.39 -4.27 22.09
N LYS A 86 -8.86 -5.02 23.09
CA LYS A 86 -10.30 -5.25 23.28
C LYS A 86 -10.87 -4.46 24.46
N ASP A 87 -10.06 -4.29 25.50
CA ASP A 87 -10.47 -3.62 26.73
C ASP A 87 -9.30 -2.85 27.35
N GLY A 88 -9.59 -1.77 28.03
CA GLY A 88 -8.65 -1.03 28.87
C GLY A 88 -9.02 -1.20 30.34
N VAL A 89 -8.03 -1.39 31.20
CA VAL A 89 -8.16 -1.37 32.65
C VAL A 89 -7.72 -0.01 33.14
N PHE A 90 -8.58 0.67 33.89
CA PHE A 90 -8.23 1.95 34.48
C PHE A 90 -7.20 1.77 35.59
N ASN A 91 -6.07 2.46 35.48
CA ASN A 91 -5.03 2.49 36.49
C ASN A 91 -5.19 3.76 37.36
N ASN A 92 -5.52 3.56 38.62
CA ASN A 92 -5.72 4.67 39.55
C ASN A 92 -4.42 5.43 39.89
N GLU A 93 -3.25 4.78 39.74
CA GLU A 93 -1.96 5.40 40.06
C GLU A 93 -1.56 6.43 39.00
N ASP A 94 -1.79 6.12 37.71
CA ASP A 94 -1.42 6.97 36.59
C ASP A 94 -2.60 7.81 36.05
N GLY A 95 -3.82 7.59 36.56
CA GLY A 95 -5.03 8.28 36.11
C GLY A 95 -5.41 8.01 34.65
N GLY A 96 -5.01 6.87 34.09
CA GLY A 96 -5.21 6.51 32.71
C GLY A 96 -5.64 5.05 32.49
N TYR A 97 -6.02 4.71 31.26
CA TYR A 97 -6.32 3.34 30.88
C TYR A 97 -5.06 2.63 30.39
N LEU A 98 -4.79 1.47 30.95
CA LEU A 98 -3.76 0.55 30.48
C LEU A 98 -4.37 -0.50 29.56
N ASN A 99 -3.62 -0.91 28.56
CA ASN A 99 -4.00 -2.00 27.68
C ASN A 99 -4.04 -3.32 28.45
N ALA A 100 -5.21 -3.87 28.67
CA ALA A 100 -5.36 -5.08 29.48
C ALA A 100 -4.72 -6.30 28.79
N ARG A 101 -4.98 -6.53 27.54
CA ARG A 101 -4.35 -7.56 26.70
C ARG A 101 -4.50 -7.22 25.23
N GLY A 102 -3.37 -7.12 24.53
CA GLY A 102 -3.35 -7.02 23.08
C GLY A 102 -3.32 -8.40 22.44
N THR A 103 -4.11 -8.61 21.41
CA THR A 103 -4.03 -9.80 20.54
C THR A 103 -3.31 -9.41 19.27
N GLN A 104 -2.36 -10.23 18.82
CA GLN A 104 -1.72 -10.01 17.53
C GLN A 104 -2.75 -10.17 16.39
N GLY A 105 -2.80 -9.20 15.52
CA GLY A 105 -3.66 -9.15 14.35
C GLY A 105 -2.94 -8.51 13.17
N ARG A 106 -3.70 -8.21 12.13
CA ARG A 106 -3.23 -7.44 10.97
C ARG A 106 -4.26 -6.39 10.61
N LEU A 107 -3.78 -5.28 10.08
CA LEU A 107 -4.63 -4.35 9.36
C LEU A 107 -5.26 -5.05 8.16
N PRO A 108 -6.44 -4.64 7.70
CA PRO A 108 -6.98 -5.06 6.41
C PRO A 108 -5.97 -4.83 5.28
N ALA A 109 -6.10 -5.61 4.20
CA ALA A 109 -5.21 -5.45 3.06
C ALA A 109 -5.39 -4.09 2.39
N PHE A 110 -4.28 -3.47 2.03
CA PHE A 110 -4.26 -2.32 1.15
C PHE A 110 -4.55 -2.76 -0.29
N HIS A 111 -5.48 -2.11 -0.98
CA HIS A 111 -5.59 -2.24 -2.44
C HIS A 111 -6.07 -0.94 -3.09
N GLN A 112 -5.53 -0.65 -4.27
CA GLN A 112 -5.76 0.61 -4.95
C GLN A 112 -5.62 0.42 -6.46
N LEU A 113 -6.53 1.04 -7.21
CA LEU A 113 -6.43 1.17 -8.65
C LEU A 113 -6.29 2.65 -9.00
N ASP A 114 -5.22 2.95 -9.74
CA ASP A 114 -4.99 4.26 -10.33
C ASP A 114 -5.19 4.16 -11.84
N LEU A 115 -5.85 5.12 -12.44
CA LEU A 115 -6.06 5.20 -13.87
C LEU A 115 -5.55 6.53 -14.43
N ARG A 116 -4.93 6.46 -15.59
CA ARG A 116 -4.44 7.63 -16.31
C ARG A 116 -4.86 7.58 -17.78
N VAL A 117 -5.34 8.71 -18.26
CA VAL A 117 -5.66 8.92 -19.67
C VAL A 117 -4.85 10.09 -20.17
N ASP A 118 -4.12 9.86 -21.25
CA ASP A 118 -3.30 10.87 -21.93
C ASP A 118 -3.82 11.14 -23.34
N LYS A 119 -3.74 12.39 -23.74
CA LYS A 119 -3.97 12.83 -25.14
C LYS A 119 -2.80 13.65 -25.61
N THR A 120 -2.12 13.16 -26.65
CA THR A 120 -1.01 13.86 -27.28
C THR A 120 -1.47 14.50 -28.59
N PHE A 121 -1.18 15.79 -28.70
CA PHE A 121 -1.35 16.58 -29.93
C PHE A 121 0.03 16.87 -30.51
N THR A 122 0.19 16.60 -31.81
CA THR A 122 1.45 16.81 -32.50
C THR A 122 1.33 18.01 -33.43
N TYR A 123 2.12 19.03 -33.21
CA TYR A 123 2.30 20.20 -34.06
C TYR A 123 3.66 20.16 -34.73
N LYS A 124 3.89 20.99 -35.75
CA LYS A 124 5.13 20.96 -36.56
C LYS A 124 6.43 21.08 -35.73
N ARG A 125 6.39 21.77 -34.58
CA ARG A 125 7.58 22.02 -33.73
C ARG A 125 7.30 21.76 -32.25
N MET A 126 6.15 21.20 -31.89
CA MET A 126 5.75 21.06 -30.50
C MET A 126 4.87 19.85 -30.31
N LEU A 127 5.10 19.10 -29.25
CA LEU A 127 4.21 18.07 -28.74
C LEU A 127 3.51 18.60 -27.49
N VAL A 128 2.19 18.52 -27.46
CA VAL A 128 1.37 18.87 -26.28
C VAL A 128 0.71 17.61 -25.79
N ASN A 129 1.04 17.18 -24.60
CA ASN A 129 0.37 16.09 -23.92
C ASN A 129 -0.50 16.66 -22.80
N VAL A 130 -1.79 16.31 -22.81
CA VAL A 130 -2.75 16.63 -21.74
C VAL A 130 -3.12 15.31 -21.09
N TYR A 131 -3.13 15.25 -19.78
CA TYR A 131 -3.45 14.02 -19.06
C TYR A 131 -4.39 14.26 -17.88
N LEU A 132 -5.22 13.28 -17.63
CA LEU A 132 -6.01 13.11 -16.43
C LEU A 132 -5.50 11.87 -15.70
N ASP A 133 -5.08 12.04 -14.46
CA ASP A 133 -4.64 10.97 -13.56
C ASP A 133 -5.61 10.89 -12.38
N VAL A 134 -6.12 9.72 -12.07
CA VAL A 134 -7.04 9.51 -10.97
C VAL A 134 -6.47 8.43 -10.07
N ILE A 135 -6.01 8.83 -8.90
CA ILE A 135 -5.52 7.93 -7.85
C ILE A 135 -6.72 7.38 -7.08
N ASN A 136 -6.68 6.09 -6.75
CA ASN A 136 -7.73 5.41 -5.98
C ASN A 136 -9.12 5.56 -6.59
N VAL A 137 -9.27 5.14 -7.85
CA VAL A 137 -10.47 5.35 -8.70
C VAL A 137 -11.77 4.89 -8.04
N TYR A 138 -11.75 3.81 -7.27
CA TYR A 138 -12.93 3.31 -6.58
C TYR A 138 -13.04 3.77 -5.12
N ASN A 139 -12.23 4.77 -4.72
CA ASN A 139 -12.27 5.43 -3.42
C ASN A 139 -12.24 4.44 -2.22
N HIS A 140 -11.40 3.41 -2.32
CA HIS A 140 -11.24 2.46 -1.23
C HIS A 140 -10.58 3.14 -0.01
N GLN A 141 -11.16 2.94 1.15
CA GLN A 141 -10.61 3.44 2.41
C GLN A 141 -9.49 2.51 2.90
N ASN A 142 -8.29 2.69 2.33
CA ASN A 142 -7.13 1.90 2.72
C ASN A 142 -6.74 2.16 4.17
N PRO A 143 -6.62 1.12 4.99
CA PRO A 143 -6.31 1.29 6.41
C PRO A 143 -4.84 1.65 6.61
N GLU A 144 -4.57 2.73 7.34
CA GLU A 144 -3.22 3.14 7.75
C GLU A 144 -2.94 2.79 9.21
N ALA A 145 -3.93 2.95 10.07
CA ALA A 145 -3.83 2.66 11.50
C ALA A 145 -5.18 2.32 12.10
N ILE A 146 -5.16 1.69 13.27
CA ILE A 146 -6.33 1.58 14.15
C ILE A 146 -6.15 2.58 15.28
N VAL A 147 -7.09 3.50 15.40
CA VAL A 147 -7.13 4.50 16.48
C VAL A 147 -8.15 4.05 17.52
N TYR A 148 -7.74 4.06 18.76
CA TYR A 148 -8.57 3.66 19.90
C TYR A 148 -9.08 4.88 20.65
N SER A 149 -10.29 4.77 21.23
CA SER A 149 -10.79 5.72 22.21
C SER A 149 -9.94 5.69 23.47
N TYR A 150 -10.01 6.73 24.30
CA TYR A 150 -9.24 6.86 25.55
C TYR A 150 -9.40 5.65 26.47
N ASN A 151 -10.60 5.08 26.54
CA ASN A 151 -10.91 3.90 27.36
C ASN A 151 -10.65 2.57 26.64
N LEU A 152 -10.12 2.56 25.41
CA LEU A 152 -9.81 1.40 24.57
C LEU A 152 -11.02 0.50 24.21
N GLN A 153 -12.24 0.94 24.54
CA GLN A 153 -13.47 0.17 24.26
C GLN A 153 -13.98 0.32 22.84
N GLN A 154 -13.60 1.40 22.16
CA GLN A 154 -13.97 1.67 20.79
C GLN A 154 -12.72 1.87 19.94
N ASN A 155 -12.79 1.44 18.69
CA ASN A 155 -11.75 1.69 17.72
C ASN A 155 -12.34 2.11 16.39
N THR A 156 -11.55 2.83 15.62
CA THR A 156 -11.86 3.19 14.24
C THR A 156 -10.62 3.01 13.39
N VAL A 157 -10.83 2.71 12.11
CA VAL A 157 -9.73 2.62 11.14
C VAL A 157 -9.46 4.02 10.61
N GLN A 158 -8.24 4.49 10.75
CA GLN A 158 -7.77 5.67 10.06
C GLN A 158 -7.54 5.31 8.60
N ALA A 159 -8.32 5.92 7.71
CA ALA A 159 -8.20 5.73 6.29
C ALA A 159 -7.08 6.59 5.70
N GLY A 160 -6.39 6.05 4.70
CA GLY A 160 -5.44 6.76 3.88
C GLY A 160 -6.09 7.68 2.84
N LEU A 161 -5.35 7.97 1.77
CA LEU A 161 -5.77 8.92 0.75
C LEU A 161 -7.07 8.48 0.03
N PRO A 162 -8.05 9.39 -0.11
CA PRO A 162 -9.27 9.16 -0.87
C PRO A 162 -8.97 9.17 -2.38
N ILE A 163 -10.01 9.19 -3.20
CA ILE A 163 -9.90 9.44 -4.64
C ILE A 163 -9.31 10.85 -4.89
N ILE A 164 -8.25 10.91 -5.71
CA ILE A 164 -7.58 12.17 -6.04
C ILE A 164 -7.46 12.28 -7.56
N PRO A 165 -8.29 13.10 -8.22
CA PRO A 165 -8.11 13.46 -9.62
C PRO A 165 -7.03 14.53 -9.77
N SER A 166 -6.20 14.42 -10.80
CA SER A 166 -5.15 15.37 -11.15
C SER A 166 -5.15 15.60 -12.67
N LEU A 167 -5.17 16.85 -13.09
CA LEU A 167 -5.08 17.25 -14.50
C LEU A 167 -3.75 17.96 -14.72
N GLY A 168 -3.06 17.60 -15.81
CA GLY A 168 -1.79 18.23 -16.13
C GLY A 168 -1.53 18.31 -17.63
N THR A 169 -0.53 19.12 -17.97
CA THR A 169 -0.04 19.30 -19.35
C THR A 169 1.46 19.20 -19.39
N ARG A 170 1.99 18.63 -20.48
CA ARG A 170 3.43 18.57 -20.79
C ARG A 170 3.66 19.10 -22.19
N LEU A 171 4.60 20.01 -22.31
CA LEU A 171 5.02 20.63 -23.59
C LEU A 171 6.45 20.17 -23.89
N GLU A 172 6.68 19.74 -25.15
CA GLU A 172 8.00 19.39 -25.68
C GLU A 172 8.22 20.19 -26.98
N PHE A 173 9.35 20.91 -27.09
CA PHE A 173 9.69 21.78 -28.21
C PHE A 173 10.84 21.18 -29.03
#